data_8c12f01f9cba39e3df54a3948558d9bf
#
_entry.id   8c12f01f9cba39e3df54a3948558d9bf
#
_cell.length_a   1.000
_cell.length_b   1.000
_cell.length_c   1.000
_cell.angle_alpha   90.00
_cell.angle_beta   90.00
_cell.angle_gamma   90.00
#
_symmetry.space_group_name_H-M   'P 1'
#
loop_
_entity.id
_entity.type
_entity.pdbx_description
1 polymer ?
#
loop_
_entity_poly.entity_id
_entity_poly.type
_entity_poly.pdbx_seq_one_letter_code
_entity_poly.pdbx_strand_id
1 'polypeptide(L)'
;MLDWKNRAGSAGARSADTSSTKRRGYLGNLFYSRALGALILIYLLVALAVGWYWSKEPALFPVQQNAQAAAEREGKQMVIGYTTVETLKTVAGTLLNKPGGYLSNDRMPPGLWLDNIPSWEYGVLVQVRDLSRALRKDFARSQSQSAEDGDLAR
;
A
#
# COMPACT_ATOMS: atom_id res chain seq x y z
N MET A 1 21.93 -82.24 9.48
CA MET A 1 21.88 -81.46 10.74
C MET A 1 21.87 -80.04 10.31
N LEU A 2 20.69 -79.37 10.28
CA LEU A 2 20.48 -78.06 9.67
C LEU A 2 20.79 -76.95 10.70
N ASP A 3 21.69 -76.09 10.28
CA ASP A 3 22.19 -74.94 11.09
C ASP A 3 21.11 -73.83 11.22
N TRP A 4 20.44 -73.78 12.37
CA TRP A 4 19.39 -72.84 12.70
C TRP A 4 19.94 -71.57 13.32
N LYS A 5 21.21 -71.47 13.65
CA LYS A 5 21.85 -70.33 14.36
C LYS A 5 22.01 -69.08 13.51
N ASN A 6 21.98 -69.16 12.19
CA ASN A 6 22.20 -67.96 11.33
C ASN A 6 20.94 -67.23 10.95
N ARG A 7 19.73 -67.66 11.37
CA ARG A 7 18.47 -66.88 11.07
C ARG A 7 18.07 -65.89 12.12
N ALA A 8 18.60 -65.95 13.32
CA ALA A 8 18.22 -65.02 14.39
C ALA A 8 18.94 -63.65 14.34
N GLY A 9 20.09 -63.55 13.66
CA GLY A 9 20.88 -62.33 13.59
C GLY A 9 20.42 -61.31 12.54
N SER A 10 19.64 -61.74 11.52
CA SER A 10 19.23 -60.84 10.43
C SER A 10 17.91 -60.09 10.65
N ALA A 11 17.07 -60.55 11.60
CA ALA A 11 15.79 -59.92 11.89
C ALA A 11 15.92 -58.71 12.82
N GLY A 12 16.92 -58.69 13.72
CA GLY A 12 17.13 -57.60 14.65
C GLY A 12 17.77 -56.35 14.02
N ALA A 13 18.61 -56.54 13.00
CA ALA A 13 19.28 -55.41 12.34
C ALA A 13 18.36 -54.58 11.40
N ARG A 14 17.34 -55.23 10.81
CA ARG A 14 16.39 -54.53 9.94
C ARG A 14 15.35 -53.70 10.67
N SER A 15 15.00 -54.06 11.90
CA SER A 15 14.01 -53.29 12.67
C SER A 15 14.59 -52.03 13.34
N ALA A 16 15.89 -52.00 13.61
CA ALA A 16 16.56 -50.84 14.18
C ALA A 16 16.79 -49.71 13.16
N ASP A 17 17.02 -50.04 11.89
CA ASP A 17 17.27 -49.06 10.84
C ASP A 17 16.01 -48.34 10.36
N THR A 18 14.86 -48.99 10.31
CA THR A 18 13.58 -48.40 9.97
C THR A 18 13.07 -47.43 11.02
N SER A 19 13.42 -47.60 12.29
CA SER A 19 12.99 -46.68 13.36
C SER A 19 13.81 -45.37 13.40
N SER A 20 15.09 -45.42 13.01
CA SER A 20 15.97 -44.26 12.95
C SER A 20 15.65 -43.33 11.77
N THR A 21 15.31 -43.91 10.62
CA THR A 21 14.93 -43.15 9.41
C THR A 21 13.57 -42.46 9.60
N LYS A 22 12.63 -43.14 10.26
CA LYS A 22 11.30 -42.58 10.53
C LYS A 22 11.35 -41.41 11.53
N ARG A 23 12.21 -41.46 12.54
CA ARG A 23 12.43 -40.37 13.50
C ARG A 23 13.08 -39.13 12.88
N ARG A 24 14.04 -39.33 11.95
CA ARG A 24 14.65 -38.18 11.21
C ARG A 24 13.64 -37.46 10.31
N GLY A 25 12.72 -38.18 9.68
CA GLY A 25 11.65 -37.58 8.88
C GLY A 25 10.69 -36.73 9.70
N TYR A 26 10.28 -37.17 10.88
CA TYR A 26 9.38 -36.42 11.77
C TYR A 26 10.03 -35.17 12.34
N LEU A 27 11.30 -35.19 12.71
CA LEU A 27 12.03 -34.04 13.20
C LEU A 27 12.22 -32.99 12.09
N GLY A 28 12.53 -33.42 10.87
CA GLY A 28 12.62 -32.51 9.71
C GLY A 28 11.30 -31.79 9.45
N ASN A 29 10.17 -32.50 9.41
CA ASN A 29 8.85 -31.89 9.21
C ASN A 29 8.45 -30.94 10.33
N LEU A 30 8.80 -31.22 11.58
CA LEU A 30 8.58 -30.34 12.73
C LEU A 30 9.40 -29.04 12.64
N PHE A 31 10.62 -29.11 12.16
CA PHE A 31 11.45 -27.92 11.93
C PHE A 31 10.91 -27.06 10.79
N TYR A 32 10.52 -27.69 9.66
CA TYR A 32 9.91 -26.95 8.54
C TYR A 32 8.58 -26.32 8.91
N SER A 33 7.73 -26.99 9.67
CA SER A 33 6.45 -26.42 10.11
C SER A 33 6.62 -25.27 11.09
N ARG A 34 7.58 -25.34 11.98
CA ARG A 34 7.91 -24.24 12.91
C ARG A 34 8.55 -23.05 12.18
N ALA A 35 9.45 -23.29 11.24
CA ALA A 35 10.06 -22.26 10.41
C ALA A 35 9.01 -21.56 9.54
N LEU A 36 8.11 -22.32 8.91
CA LEU A 36 7.00 -21.78 8.14
C LEU A 36 6.04 -20.95 9.02
N GLY A 37 5.71 -21.47 10.20
CA GLY A 37 4.88 -20.74 11.17
C GLY A 37 5.54 -19.43 11.63
N ALA A 38 6.83 -19.43 11.89
CA ALA A 38 7.59 -18.23 12.23
C ALA A 38 7.62 -17.20 11.08
N LEU A 39 7.79 -17.64 9.84
CA LEU A 39 7.76 -16.78 8.66
C LEU A 39 6.38 -16.13 8.47
N ILE A 40 5.31 -16.91 8.63
CA ILE A 40 3.94 -16.38 8.56
C ILE A 40 3.70 -15.36 9.67
N LEU A 41 4.13 -15.65 10.89
CA LEU A 41 3.99 -14.73 12.02
C LEU A 41 4.74 -13.41 11.76
N ILE A 42 5.99 -13.48 11.29
CA ILE A 42 6.78 -12.30 10.94
C ILE A 42 6.08 -11.50 9.84
N TYR A 43 5.60 -12.17 8.78
CA TYR A 43 4.84 -11.51 7.73
C TYR A 43 3.60 -10.78 8.26
N LEU A 44 2.82 -11.41 9.14
CA LEU A 44 1.63 -10.80 9.75
C LEU A 44 1.99 -9.60 10.63
N LEU A 45 3.07 -9.69 11.42
CA LEU A 45 3.53 -8.57 12.24
C LEU A 45 3.99 -7.38 11.37
N VAL A 46 4.74 -7.66 10.30
CA VAL A 46 5.16 -6.62 9.34
C VAL A 46 3.93 -6.02 8.64
N ALA A 47 3.00 -6.85 8.19
CA ALA A 47 1.77 -6.37 7.55
C ALA A 47 0.92 -5.50 8.49
N LEU A 48 0.81 -5.86 9.77
CA LEU A 48 0.14 -5.04 10.78
C LEU A 48 0.86 -3.70 11.01
N ALA A 49 2.18 -3.70 11.13
CA ALA A 49 2.97 -2.49 11.32
C ALA A 49 2.86 -1.54 10.11
N VAL A 50 2.96 -2.08 8.91
CA VAL A 50 2.81 -1.31 7.66
C VAL A 50 1.38 -0.81 7.50
N GLY A 51 0.38 -1.64 7.79
CA GLY A 51 -1.03 -1.25 7.77
C GLY A 51 -1.32 -0.10 8.74
N TRP A 52 -0.80 -0.17 9.96
CA TRP A 52 -0.92 0.91 10.93
C TRP A 52 -0.24 2.21 10.45
N TYR A 53 0.93 2.10 9.82
CA TYR A 53 1.64 3.25 9.25
C TYR A 53 0.86 3.88 8.11
N TRP A 54 0.26 3.10 7.22
CA TRP A 54 -0.53 3.58 6.07
C TRP A 54 -1.92 4.09 6.46
N SER A 55 -2.46 3.65 7.59
CA SER A 55 -3.77 4.10 8.10
C SER A 55 -3.76 5.51 8.69
N LYS A 56 -2.59 6.16 8.78
CA LYS A 56 -2.51 7.52 9.30
C LYS A 56 -3.16 8.51 8.34
N GLU A 57 -4.12 9.24 8.88
CA GLU A 57 -4.78 10.31 8.14
C GLU A 57 -3.80 11.44 7.83
N PRO A 58 -3.88 12.02 6.61
CA PRO A 58 -3.11 13.21 6.26
C PRO A 58 -3.48 14.39 7.17
N ALA A 59 -2.47 15.18 7.52
CA ALA A 59 -2.69 16.37 8.33
C ALA A 59 -3.56 17.40 7.57
N LEU A 60 -4.48 18.02 8.30
CA LEU A 60 -5.24 19.15 7.77
C LEU A 60 -4.31 20.36 7.61
N PHE A 61 -4.54 21.15 6.58
CA PHE A 61 -3.78 22.37 6.33
C PHE A 61 -4.71 23.61 6.26
N PRO A 62 -4.27 24.75 6.77
CA PRO A 62 -5.03 26.00 6.70
C PRO A 62 -4.95 26.58 5.28
N VAL A 63 -6.05 26.49 4.53
CA VAL A 63 -6.15 26.82 3.10
C VAL A 63 -5.60 28.21 2.78
N GLN A 64 -6.07 29.24 3.52
CA GLN A 64 -5.69 30.62 3.28
C GLN A 64 -4.19 30.88 3.51
N GLN A 65 -3.67 30.37 4.64
CA GLN A 65 -2.26 30.57 5.00
C GLN A 65 -1.33 29.79 4.05
N ASN A 66 -1.76 28.59 3.63
CA ASN A 66 -0.99 27.80 2.68
C ASN A 66 -0.89 28.50 1.32
N ALA A 67 -1.99 29.08 0.83
CA ALA A 67 -2.01 29.82 -0.42
C ALA A 67 -1.17 31.12 -0.34
N GLN A 68 -1.24 31.85 0.77
CA GLN A 68 -0.39 33.04 0.99
C GLN A 68 1.10 32.67 1.02
N ALA A 69 1.47 31.66 1.79
CA ALA A 69 2.85 31.19 1.85
C ALA A 69 3.38 30.68 0.49
N ALA A 70 2.52 30.07 -0.32
CA ALA A 70 2.87 29.65 -1.68
C ALA A 70 3.09 30.86 -2.60
N ALA A 71 2.21 31.86 -2.55
CA ALA A 71 2.35 33.10 -3.33
C ALA A 71 3.64 33.85 -2.97
N GLU A 72 3.95 33.98 -1.69
CA GLU A 72 5.20 34.60 -1.20
C GLU A 72 6.45 33.85 -1.70
N ARG A 73 6.45 32.52 -1.63
CA ARG A 73 7.58 31.71 -2.13
C ARG A 73 7.80 31.86 -3.64
N GLU A 74 6.73 31.98 -4.41
CA GLU A 74 6.77 32.13 -5.86
C GLU A 74 6.92 33.59 -6.31
N GLY A 75 6.90 34.55 -5.38
CA GLY A 75 6.95 35.98 -5.69
C GLY A 75 5.73 36.47 -6.47
N LYS A 76 4.58 35.81 -6.32
CA LYS A 76 3.34 36.09 -7.05
C LYS A 76 2.35 36.84 -6.19
N GLN A 77 1.52 37.63 -6.85
CA GLN A 77 0.40 38.30 -6.16
C GLN A 77 -0.79 37.36 -6.05
N MET A 78 -1.52 37.47 -4.95
CA MET A 78 -2.79 36.79 -4.74
C MET A 78 -3.86 37.38 -5.66
N VAL A 79 -4.18 36.63 -6.72
CA VAL A 79 -5.28 36.96 -7.64
C VAL A 79 -6.51 36.11 -7.35
N ILE A 80 -7.66 36.53 -7.88
CA ILE A 80 -8.89 35.73 -7.77
C ILE A 80 -8.66 34.33 -8.36
N GLY A 81 -9.03 33.31 -7.59
CA GLY A 81 -8.84 31.90 -7.99
C GLY A 81 -7.50 31.28 -7.58
N TYR A 82 -6.47 32.07 -7.23
CA TYR A 82 -5.17 31.54 -6.80
C TYR A 82 -5.31 30.55 -5.63
N THR A 83 -6.06 30.91 -4.59
CA THR A 83 -6.31 30.05 -3.43
C THR A 83 -6.96 28.73 -3.82
N THR A 84 -7.91 28.74 -4.76
CA THR A 84 -8.57 27.53 -5.23
C THR A 84 -7.61 26.59 -5.95
N VAL A 85 -6.80 27.15 -6.86
CA VAL A 85 -5.82 26.36 -7.61
C VAL A 85 -4.73 25.80 -6.70
N GLU A 86 -4.21 26.62 -5.76
CA GLU A 86 -3.19 26.17 -4.82
C GLU A 86 -3.74 25.12 -3.84
N THR A 87 -5.00 25.25 -3.43
CA THR A 87 -5.67 24.21 -2.63
C THR A 87 -5.78 22.92 -3.40
N LEU A 88 -6.20 22.97 -4.67
CA LEU A 88 -6.27 21.78 -5.53
C LEU A 88 -4.92 21.11 -5.69
N LYS A 89 -3.87 21.87 -5.93
CA LYS A 89 -2.47 21.40 -6.00
C LYS A 89 -2.02 20.77 -4.70
N THR A 90 -2.33 21.38 -3.56
CA THR A 90 -1.98 20.87 -2.23
C THR A 90 -2.72 19.56 -1.92
N VAL A 91 -4.01 19.47 -2.23
CA VAL A 91 -4.80 18.25 -2.04
C VAL A 91 -4.27 17.11 -2.92
N ALA A 92 -3.98 17.38 -4.19
CA ALA A 92 -3.37 16.41 -5.10
C ALA A 92 -1.98 15.98 -4.60
N GLY A 93 -1.17 16.91 -4.12
CA GLY A 93 0.12 16.64 -3.50
C GLY A 93 -0.01 15.77 -2.24
N THR A 94 -0.99 16.04 -1.39
CA THR A 94 -1.28 15.24 -0.19
C THR A 94 -1.66 13.80 -0.58
N LEU A 95 -2.49 13.61 -1.61
CA LEU A 95 -2.87 12.30 -2.12
C LEU A 95 -1.66 11.44 -2.52
N LEU A 96 -0.67 12.08 -3.16
CA LEU A 96 0.51 11.40 -3.69
C LEU A 96 1.62 11.20 -2.63
N ASN A 97 1.76 12.14 -1.70
CA ASN A 97 2.89 12.19 -0.76
C ASN A 97 2.56 11.71 0.66
N LYS A 98 1.31 11.34 0.95
CA LYS A 98 0.96 10.75 2.25
C LYS A 98 1.71 9.45 2.52
N PRO A 99 1.75 8.96 3.77
CA PRO A 99 2.35 7.67 4.09
C PRO A 99 1.79 6.55 3.23
N GLY A 100 2.66 5.82 2.52
CA GLY A 100 2.30 4.79 1.55
C GLY A 100 1.98 5.30 0.15
N GLY A 101 1.92 6.60 -0.11
CA GLY A 101 1.53 7.16 -1.39
C GLY A 101 0.08 6.80 -1.77
N TYR A 102 -0.22 6.70 -3.06
CA TYR A 102 -1.54 6.26 -3.53
C TYR A 102 -1.68 4.74 -3.44
N LEU A 103 -2.59 4.28 -2.58
CA LEU A 103 -2.80 2.86 -2.27
C LEU A 103 -3.96 2.30 -3.12
N SER A 104 -3.75 2.09 -4.39
CA SER A 104 -4.80 1.57 -5.29
C SER A 104 -5.08 0.06 -5.13
N ASN A 105 -4.25 -0.68 -4.38
CA ASN A 105 -4.31 -2.13 -4.27
C ASN A 105 -4.80 -2.56 -2.87
N ASP A 106 -6.04 -3.03 -2.82
CA ASP A 106 -6.71 -3.58 -1.65
C ASP A 106 -6.78 -5.13 -1.62
N ARG A 107 -6.11 -5.80 -2.58
CA ARG A 107 -6.23 -7.26 -2.76
C ARG A 107 -5.33 -8.08 -1.85
N MET A 108 -4.29 -7.49 -1.28
CA MET A 108 -3.32 -8.18 -0.41
C MET A 108 -3.12 -7.43 0.90
N PRO A 109 -2.89 -8.15 2.02
CA PRO A 109 -2.47 -7.50 3.25
C PRO A 109 -1.17 -6.70 3.06
N PRO A 110 -1.04 -5.47 3.62
CA PRO A 110 -1.99 -4.84 4.55
C PRO A 110 -3.15 -4.09 3.89
N GLY A 111 -3.17 -3.87 2.58
CA GLY A 111 -4.17 -3.07 1.87
C GLY A 111 -5.60 -3.57 2.09
N LEU A 112 -5.80 -4.89 2.15
CA LEU A 112 -7.11 -5.52 2.39
C LEU A 112 -7.78 -5.07 3.71
N TRP A 113 -7.01 -4.62 4.70
CA TRP A 113 -7.54 -4.18 6.01
C TRP A 113 -7.71 -2.67 6.10
N LEU A 114 -7.36 -1.93 5.04
CA LEU A 114 -7.39 -0.47 4.99
C LEU A 114 -8.61 -0.01 4.17
N ASP A 115 -9.80 -0.11 4.73
CA ASP A 115 -11.03 0.25 4.06
C ASP A 115 -11.20 1.78 3.88
N ASN A 116 -10.88 2.56 4.92
CA ASN A 116 -11.09 4.00 4.92
C ASN A 116 -10.14 4.76 4.00
N ILE A 117 -8.85 4.37 3.95
CA ILE A 117 -7.84 5.10 3.17
C ILE A 117 -8.05 4.97 1.66
N PRO A 118 -8.27 3.77 1.08
CA PRO A 118 -8.60 3.65 -0.34
C PRO A 118 -9.89 4.38 -0.74
N SER A 119 -10.91 4.36 0.13
CA SER A 119 -12.17 5.09 -0.10
C SER A 119 -11.96 6.61 -0.10
N TRP A 120 -11.16 7.13 0.84
CA TRP A 120 -10.77 8.53 0.87
C TRP A 120 -9.96 8.92 -0.37
N GLU A 121 -8.97 8.12 -0.77
CA GLU A 121 -8.16 8.34 -1.97
C GLU A 121 -9.00 8.43 -3.23
N TYR A 122 -9.94 7.53 -3.38
CA TYR A 122 -10.87 7.54 -4.52
C TYR A 122 -11.72 8.81 -4.53
N GLY A 123 -12.28 9.20 -3.38
CA GLY A 123 -13.05 10.43 -3.24
C GLY A 123 -12.23 11.68 -3.60
N VAL A 124 -11.00 11.77 -3.09
CA VAL A 124 -10.08 12.89 -3.42
C VAL A 124 -9.74 12.89 -4.91
N LEU A 125 -9.43 11.74 -5.50
CA LEU A 125 -9.11 11.63 -6.93
C LEU A 125 -10.26 12.12 -7.82
N VAL A 126 -11.50 11.73 -7.48
CA VAL A 126 -12.71 12.19 -8.18
C VAL A 126 -12.86 13.70 -8.06
N GLN A 127 -12.72 14.27 -6.86
CA GLN A 127 -12.82 15.72 -6.64
C GLN A 127 -11.73 16.50 -7.38
N VAL A 128 -10.49 16.06 -7.33
CA VAL A 128 -9.36 16.68 -8.05
C VAL A 128 -9.63 16.66 -9.55
N ARG A 129 -10.07 15.53 -10.10
CA ARG A 129 -10.42 15.39 -11.52
C ARG A 129 -11.54 16.33 -11.94
N ASP A 130 -12.63 16.35 -11.16
CA ASP A 130 -13.83 17.09 -11.53
C ASP A 130 -13.61 18.61 -11.38
N LEU A 131 -12.90 19.05 -10.33
CA LEU A 131 -12.53 20.44 -10.18
C LEU A 131 -11.53 20.89 -11.25
N SER A 132 -10.54 20.07 -11.59
CA SER A 132 -9.59 20.38 -12.68
C SER A 132 -10.32 20.54 -14.03
N ARG A 133 -11.32 19.68 -14.29
CA ARG A 133 -12.16 19.78 -15.49
C ARG A 133 -13.02 21.04 -15.51
N ALA A 134 -13.62 21.40 -14.37
CA ALA A 134 -14.41 22.62 -14.23
C ALA A 134 -13.53 23.86 -14.43
N LEU A 135 -12.36 23.92 -13.76
CA LEU A 135 -11.40 25.01 -13.95
C LEU A 135 -11.00 25.17 -15.41
N ARG A 136 -10.66 24.08 -16.10
CA ARG A 136 -10.32 24.12 -17.52
C ARG A 136 -11.46 24.66 -18.39
N LYS A 137 -12.70 24.23 -18.12
CA LYS A 137 -13.85 24.67 -18.91
C LYS A 137 -14.28 26.10 -18.62
N ASP A 138 -14.27 26.50 -17.35
CA ASP A 138 -14.85 27.78 -16.93
C ASP A 138 -13.85 28.91 -17.01
N PHE A 139 -12.55 28.66 -16.69
CA PHE A 139 -11.51 29.66 -16.77
C PHE A 139 -10.87 29.80 -18.17
N ALA A 140 -10.90 28.71 -18.98
CA ALA A 140 -10.41 28.77 -20.34
C ALA A 140 -11.37 29.47 -21.32
N ARG A 141 -12.63 29.73 -20.90
CA ARG A 141 -13.59 30.44 -21.74
C ARG A 141 -13.45 31.94 -21.58
N SER A 142 -13.16 32.62 -22.67
CA SER A 142 -13.26 34.05 -22.73
C SER A 142 -14.73 34.48 -22.57
N GLN A 143 -15.00 35.37 -21.61
CA GLN A 143 -16.36 35.86 -21.33
C GLN A 143 -17.04 36.53 -22.53
N SER A 144 -16.26 37.00 -23.52
CA SER A 144 -16.77 37.77 -24.65
C SER A 144 -17.09 36.92 -25.90
N GLN A 145 -16.50 35.71 -26.03
CA GLN A 145 -16.61 34.95 -27.29
C GLN A 145 -16.96 33.48 -27.15
N SER A 146 -17.13 32.95 -25.98
CA SER A 146 -17.37 31.51 -25.71
C SER A 146 -16.35 30.57 -26.36
N ALA A 147 -15.19 31.07 -26.80
CA ALA A 147 -14.12 30.30 -27.38
C ALA A 147 -13.18 29.80 -26.29
N GLU A 148 -12.82 28.52 -26.38
CA GLU A 148 -11.85 27.89 -25.46
C GLU A 148 -10.43 28.43 -25.75
N ASP A 149 -9.71 28.84 -24.70
CA ASP A 149 -8.31 29.28 -24.84
C ASP A 149 -7.44 28.07 -25.22
N GLY A 150 -6.74 28.16 -26.36
CA GLY A 150 -5.95 27.05 -26.90
C GLY A 150 -4.76 26.65 -26.02
N ASP A 151 -4.27 27.54 -25.16
CA ASP A 151 -3.15 27.25 -24.24
C ASP A 151 -3.59 26.45 -23.02
N LEU A 152 -4.87 26.55 -22.63
CA LEU A 152 -5.47 25.79 -21.54
C LEU A 152 -6.19 24.51 -22.00
N ALA A 153 -6.38 24.35 -23.31
CA ALA A 153 -7.03 23.18 -23.92
C ALA A 153 -6.10 21.99 -24.13
N ARG A 154 -4.77 22.16 -23.95
CA ARG A 154 -3.76 21.11 -24.00
C ARG A 154 -3.52 20.51 -22.64
#